data_4ec3d1a5a504abcc7ba7a9e72b051ccc
#
_entry.id   4ec3d1a5a504abcc7ba7a9e72b051ccc
#
_cell.length_a   1.000
_cell.length_b   1.000
_cell.length_c   1.000
_cell.angle_alpha   90.00
_cell.angle_beta   90.00
_cell.angle_gamma   90.00
#
_symmetry.space_group_name_H-M   'P 1'
#
loop_
_entity.id
_entity.type
_entity.pdbx_description
1 polymer ?
#
loop_
_entity_poly.entity_id
_entity_poly.type
_entity_poly.pdbx_seq_one_letter_code
_entity_poly.pdbx_strand_id
1 'polypeptide(L)'
;MILSIAVVSMSGEHLCRLSVEAELLGSHLIDIIMAQHYKEGAVGSLWYNLEHICRQRTLAEQGMVDGSRLTIIWEPLDVRHASAIADRLLAGGEVSDADMDVYHSIRELHYPSGNVPLPRHLRNLTYGDSFNRSLDGTLFPVSLRTLKFGQAFDQSLDNTTLPCNLRSLTFGMRFNRRLDKTVLPSSLESLTFGMLFNQPLDATHLPSSLRNLTFDMYFNQSLEFTILPSGLHMLVFGDNFDQSLDNTTLPCNLRSLTFGRAFAQPLDNAILPSGLQSLRFHHSLDNTILPSSLQNLTFGEEFNASLENTTLPSGLQSMTFGRCFNQSLDNVTLPQSLRSLMFGHCFDKSLNNTTLPHGLESLTFGVNFNQNFDAVTLPCGLQHLTFGLCFMQSLQHATLPSGLKSFTLAGYWVNMAATILPDGLQHLTLDTMFDQSLANIPLPNGLQTLRFGHHFNQSMDDTNLPIGLRELTFGFSFNHSVDNMTFPIRLEYLTFHRNYGRSLAAVPSKVCILFAD
;
A
#
# COMPACT_ATOMS: atom_id res chain seq x y z
N MET A 1 -50.30 -19.30 -1.17
CA MET A 1 -49.82 -20.60 -0.60
C MET A 1 -48.38 -20.42 -0.24
N ILE A 2 -47.97 -20.84 0.96
CA ILE A 2 -46.56 -20.80 1.38
C ILE A 2 -45.90 -22.11 0.98
N LEU A 3 -44.79 -22.02 0.29
CA LEU A 3 -43.97 -23.17 -0.14
C LEU A 3 -42.71 -23.28 0.73
N SER A 4 -42.38 -24.49 1.15
CA SER A 4 -41.13 -24.82 1.81
C SER A 4 -40.15 -25.35 0.77
N ILE A 5 -39.11 -24.56 0.45
CA ILE A 5 -38.16 -24.87 -0.63
C ILE A 5 -36.80 -25.19 0.00
N ALA A 6 -36.20 -26.30 -0.39
CA ALA A 6 -34.84 -26.69 0.01
C ALA A 6 -33.85 -26.29 -1.07
N VAL A 7 -32.77 -25.60 -0.70
CA VAL A 7 -31.66 -25.22 -1.59
C VAL A 7 -30.47 -26.14 -1.31
N VAL A 8 -29.92 -26.72 -2.34
CA VAL A 8 -28.79 -27.67 -2.26
C VAL A 8 -27.68 -27.29 -3.24
N SER A 9 -26.44 -27.71 -2.94
CA SER A 9 -25.33 -27.65 -3.87
C SER A 9 -25.43 -28.75 -4.94
N MET A 10 -24.61 -28.69 -6.00
CA MET A 10 -24.48 -29.76 -6.98
C MET A 10 -24.07 -31.10 -6.34
N SER A 11 -23.31 -31.11 -5.26
CA SER A 11 -22.96 -32.31 -4.50
C SER A 11 -24.09 -32.84 -3.64
N GLY A 12 -25.24 -32.16 -3.62
CA GLY A 12 -26.40 -32.54 -2.82
C GLY A 12 -26.38 -32.09 -1.36
N GLU A 13 -25.38 -31.28 -0.97
CA GLU A 13 -25.31 -30.69 0.35
C GLU A 13 -26.46 -29.70 0.56
N HIS A 14 -27.12 -29.79 1.71
CA HIS A 14 -28.25 -28.95 2.07
C HIS A 14 -27.72 -27.58 2.54
N LEU A 15 -28.02 -26.52 1.77
CA LEU A 15 -27.54 -25.16 2.08
C LEU A 15 -28.51 -24.41 3.00
N CYS A 16 -29.80 -24.37 2.61
CA CYS A 16 -30.82 -23.74 3.44
C CYS A 16 -32.22 -24.29 3.10
N ARG A 17 -33.20 -23.96 3.93
CA ARG A 17 -34.62 -24.14 3.66
C ARG A 17 -35.32 -22.80 3.80
N LEU A 18 -36.11 -22.43 2.81
CA LEU A 18 -36.84 -21.17 2.76
C LEU A 18 -38.36 -21.44 2.76
N SER A 19 -39.10 -20.58 3.44
CA SER A 19 -40.57 -20.54 3.36
C SER A 19 -40.95 -19.29 2.60
N VAL A 20 -41.48 -19.43 1.40
CA VAL A 20 -41.79 -18.34 0.46
C VAL A 20 -43.19 -18.46 -0.10
N GLU A 21 -43.79 -17.34 -0.52
CA GLU A 21 -45.09 -17.35 -1.16
C GLU A 21 -45.00 -17.90 -2.59
N ALA A 22 -46.00 -18.70 -3.00
CA ALA A 22 -46.04 -19.28 -4.34
C ALA A 22 -46.12 -18.22 -5.47
N GLU A 23 -46.62 -17.04 -5.13
CA GLU A 23 -46.73 -15.88 -6.03
C GLU A 23 -45.41 -15.07 -6.11
N LEU A 24 -44.39 -15.47 -5.34
CA LEU A 24 -43.09 -14.80 -5.39
C LEU A 24 -42.47 -14.96 -6.78
N LEU A 25 -41.96 -13.87 -7.34
CA LEU A 25 -41.23 -13.92 -8.60
C LEU A 25 -39.87 -14.64 -8.42
N GLY A 26 -39.46 -15.38 -9.44
CA GLY A 26 -38.14 -16.05 -9.47
C GLY A 26 -36.98 -15.10 -9.20
N SER A 27 -37.05 -13.85 -9.64
CA SER A 27 -36.07 -12.80 -9.35
C SER A 27 -35.84 -12.58 -7.85
N HIS A 28 -36.93 -12.46 -7.07
CA HIS A 28 -36.85 -12.23 -5.64
C HIS A 28 -36.30 -13.44 -4.89
N LEU A 29 -36.66 -14.66 -5.33
CA LEU A 29 -36.11 -15.89 -4.75
C LEU A 29 -34.61 -15.99 -4.98
N ILE A 30 -34.16 -15.72 -6.21
CA ILE A 30 -32.73 -15.71 -6.57
C ILE A 30 -32.00 -14.68 -5.70
N ASP A 31 -32.53 -13.46 -5.56
CA ASP A 31 -31.90 -12.41 -4.78
C ASP A 31 -31.76 -12.77 -3.29
N ILE A 32 -32.76 -13.42 -2.69
CA ILE A 32 -32.72 -13.90 -1.30
C ILE A 32 -31.62 -14.94 -1.12
N ILE A 33 -31.56 -15.94 -2.01
CA ILE A 33 -30.61 -17.06 -1.90
C ILE A 33 -29.19 -16.58 -2.16
N MET A 34 -28.97 -15.75 -3.18
CA MET A 34 -27.65 -15.22 -3.51
C MET A 34 -27.13 -14.26 -2.42
N ALA A 35 -27.98 -13.50 -1.74
CA ALA A 35 -27.57 -12.68 -0.61
C ALA A 35 -27.08 -13.50 0.60
N GLN A 36 -27.67 -14.69 0.82
CA GLN A 36 -27.31 -15.56 1.95
C GLN A 36 -26.09 -16.48 1.68
N HIS A 37 -25.91 -16.91 0.42
CA HIS A 37 -24.93 -17.93 0.05
C HIS A 37 -23.91 -17.46 -0.97
N TYR A 38 -23.56 -16.18 -0.95
CA TYR A 38 -22.57 -15.61 -1.86
C TYR A 38 -21.23 -16.33 -1.80
N LYS A 39 -20.68 -16.67 -2.98
CA LYS A 39 -19.33 -17.21 -3.16
C LYS A 39 -18.50 -16.22 -3.96
N GLU A 40 -17.41 -15.74 -3.37
CA GLU A 40 -16.53 -14.77 -4.01
C GLU A 40 -15.89 -15.33 -5.29
N GLY A 41 -15.90 -14.54 -6.37
CA GLY A 41 -15.34 -14.94 -7.68
C GLY A 41 -16.16 -15.95 -8.48
N ALA A 42 -17.41 -16.21 -8.08
CA ALA A 42 -18.29 -17.11 -8.81
C ALA A 42 -19.70 -16.53 -9.00
N VAL A 43 -20.35 -16.93 -10.06
CA VAL A 43 -21.75 -16.64 -10.37
C VAL A 43 -22.60 -17.82 -9.95
N GLY A 44 -23.66 -17.57 -9.15
CA GLY A 44 -24.62 -18.61 -8.77
C GLY A 44 -25.84 -18.58 -9.68
N SER A 45 -26.22 -19.73 -10.22
CA SER A 45 -27.49 -19.94 -10.93
C SER A 45 -28.36 -20.94 -10.17
N LEU A 46 -29.69 -20.73 -10.19
CA LEU A 46 -30.66 -21.62 -9.56
C LEU A 46 -31.39 -22.46 -10.60
N TRP A 47 -31.50 -23.75 -10.32
CA TRP A 47 -32.09 -24.73 -11.19
C TRP A 47 -33.18 -25.54 -10.47
N TYR A 48 -34.32 -25.73 -11.16
CA TYR A 48 -35.41 -26.58 -10.73
C TYR A 48 -35.75 -27.56 -11.84
N ASN A 49 -35.77 -28.88 -11.54
CA ASN A 49 -36.07 -29.93 -12.51
C ASN A 49 -35.25 -29.85 -13.81
N LEU A 50 -33.96 -29.50 -13.71
CA LEU A 50 -33.04 -29.32 -14.84
C LEU A 50 -33.34 -28.07 -15.72
N GLU A 51 -34.20 -27.19 -15.27
CA GLU A 51 -34.47 -25.93 -15.94
C GLU A 51 -33.98 -24.76 -15.08
N HIS A 52 -33.50 -23.70 -15.74
CA HIS A 52 -33.09 -22.47 -15.08
C HIS A 52 -34.31 -21.71 -14.55
N ILE A 53 -34.25 -21.18 -13.33
CA ILE A 53 -35.37 -20.42 -12.75
C ILE A 53 -35.58 -19.10 -13.49
N CYS A 54 -36.75 -18.93 -14.09
CA CYS A 54 -37.12 -17.71 -14.78
C CYS A 54 -37.44 -16.57 -13.81
N ARG A 55 -36.74 -15.44 -13.97
CA ARG A 55 -36.90 -14.25 -13.10
C ARG A 55 -38.27 -13.60 -13.17
N GLN A 56 -38.93 -13.68 -14.32
CA GLN A 56 -40.17 -12.96 -14.60
C GLN A 56 -41.43 -13.77 -14.30
N ARG A 57 -41.29 -15.04 -13.94
CA ARG A 57 -42.41 -15.91 -13.58
C ARG A 57 -42.49 -16.13 -12.08
N THR A 58 -43.71 -16.30 -11.58
CA THR A 58 -43.91 -16.73 -10.19
C THR A 58 -43.45 -18.17 -9.97
N LEU A 59 -43.21 -18.56 -8.72
CA LEU A 59 -42.79 -19.92 -8.39
C LEU A 59 -43.91 -20.92 -8.74
N ALA A 60 -45.17 -20.52 -8.59
CA ALA A 60 -46.30 -21.34 -9.00
C ALA A 60 -46.37 -21.57 -10.52
N GLU A 61 -46.12 -20.54 -11.34
CA GLU A 61 -46.05 -20.66 -12.80
C GLU A 61 -44.90 -21.53 -13.29
N GLN A 62 -43.85 -21.70 -12.48
CA GLN A 62 -42.72 -22.58 -12.73
C GLN A 62 -42.94 -24.00 -12.19
N GLY A 63 -44.11 -24.30 -11.69
CA GLY A 63 -44.50 -25.63 -11.22
C GLY A 63 -43.93 -26.01 -9.87
N MET A 64 -43.47 -25.06 -9.09
CA MET A 64 -42.94 -25.32 -7.76
C MET A 64 -44.06 -25.63 -6.76
N VAL A 65 -43.85 -26.66 -5.97
CA VAL A 65 -44.75 -27.13 -4.93
C VAL A 65 -44.06 -27.22 -3.58
N ASP A 66 -44.82 -27.41 -2.53
CA ASP A 66 -44.27 -27.56 -1.19
C ASP A 66 -43.25 -28.74 -1.17
N GLY A 67 -42.11 -28.55 -0.58
CA GLY A 67 -41.02 -29.50 -0.59
C GLY A 67 -40.12 -29.48 -1.83
N SER A 68 -40.32 -28.55 -2.78
CA SER A 68 -39.45 -28.41 -3.96
C SER A 68 -37.97 -28.25 -3.57
N ARG A 69 -37.12 -28.82 -4.39
CA ARG A 69 -35.65 -28.78 -4.19
C ARG A 69 -35.00 -28.03 -5.33
N LEU A 70 -34.26 -26.97 -5.00
CA LEU A 70 -33.50 -26.17 -5.93
C LEU A 70 -32.02 -26.52 -5.85
N THR A 71 -31.37 -26.56 -7.00
CA THR A 71 -29.90 -26.75 -7.06
C THR A 71 -29.24 -25.43 -7.40
N ILE A 72 -28.26 -25.02 -6.58
CA ILE A 72 -27.40 -23.89 -6.89
C ILE A 72 -26.14 -24.40 -7.60
N ILE A 73 -25.84 -23.80 -8.73
CA ILE A 73 -24.62 -24.07 -9.50
C ILE A 73 -23.76 -22.81 -9.44
N TRP A 74 -22.50 -22.98 -9.01
CA TRP A 74 -21.52 -21.90 -8.98
C TRP A 74 -20.56 -22.04 -10.17
N GLU A 75 -20.55 -21.03 -11.02
CA GLU A 75 -19.64 -20.91 -12.15
C GLU A 75 -18.62 -19.79 -11.89
N PRO A 76 -17.36 -19.89 -12.36
CA PRO A 76 -16.41 -18.80 -12.28
C PRO A 76 -16.95 -17.55 -12.97
N LEU A 77 -16.78 -16.39 -12.33
CA LEU A 77 -17.21 -15.11 -12.90
C LEU A 77 -16.33 -14.76 -14.11
N ASP A 78 -16.90 -14.77 -15.30
CA ASP A 78 -16.24 -14.24 -16.51
C ASP A 78 -16.54 -12.73 -16.66
N VAL A 79 -15.61 -11.90 -16.23
CA VAL A 79 -15.71 -10.43 -16.32
C VAL A 79 -15.84 -9.95 -17.78
N ARG A 80 -15.28 -10.69 -18.75
CA ARG A 80 -15.40 -10.36 -20.19
C ARG A 80 -16.81 -10.61 -20.69
N HIS A 81 -17.43 -11.70 -20.24
CA HIS A 81 -18.82 -12.01 -20.56
C HIS A 81 -19.77 -10.96 -20.00
N ALA A 82 -19.54 -10.54 -18.76
CA ALA A 82 -20.29 -9.45 -18.12
C ALA A 82 -20.18 -8.12 -18.87
N SER A 83 -18.99 -7.76 -19.33
CA SER A 83 -18.77 -6.55 -20.14
C SER A 83 -19.50 -6.65 -21.49
N ALA A 84 -19.49 -7.81 -22.13
CA ALA A 84 -20.22 -8.04 -23.40
C ALA A 84 -21.74 -7.97 -23.24
N ILE A 85 -22.29 -8.38 -22.07
CA ILE A 85 -23.72 -8.20 -21.74
C ILE A 85 -24.01 -6.70 -21.56
N ALA A 86 -23.16 -5.97 -20.84
CA ALA A 86 -23.31 -4.53 -20.67
C ALA A 86 -23.30 -3.78 -22.02
N ASP A 87 -22.41 -4.14 -22.93
CA ASP A 87 -22.32 -3.55 -24.26
C ASP A 87 -23.57 -3.86 -25.12
N ARG A 88 -24.12 -5.08 -25.02
CA ARG A 88 -25.40 -5.44 -25.66
C ARG A 88 -26.57 -4.63 -25.11
N LEU A 89 -26.68 -4.47 -23.80
CA LEU A 89 -27.71 -3.66 -23.15
C LEU A 89 -27.62 -2.19 -23.60
N LEU A 90 -26.41 -1.65 -23.74
CA LEU A 90 -26.16 -0.30 -24.26
C LEU A 90 -26.60 -0.12 -25.71
N ALA A 91 -26.42 -1.14 -26.53
CA ALA A 91 -26.81 -1.14 -27.94
C ALA A 91 -28.34 -1.34 -28.13
N GLY A 92 -29.13 -1.49 -27.03
CA GLY A 92 -30.56 -1.80 -27.07
C GLY A 92 -30.87 -3.21 -27.58
N GLY A 93 -29.88 -4.11 -27.51
CA GLY A 93 -30.06 -5.51 -27.90
C GLY A 93 -30.80 -6.35 -26.86
N GLU A 94 -31.45 -7.40 -27.31
CA GLU A 94 -32.09 -8.38 -26.42
C GLU A 94 -31.02 -9.18 -25.66
N VAL A 95 -31.23 -9.36 -24.36
CA VAL A 95 -30.38 -10.14 -23.46
C VAL A 95 -31.25 -11.24 -22.85
N SER A 96 -30.79 -12.49 -22.88
CA SER A 96 -31.52 -13.63 -22.32
C SER A 96 -31.64 -13.51 -20.79
N ASP A 97 -32.67 -14.15 -20.21
CA ASP A 97 -32.87 -14.19 -18.75
C ASP A 97 -31.65 -14.79 -18.04
N ALA A 98 -31.00 -15.82 -18.63
CA ALA A 98 -29.79 -16.42 -18.10
C ALA A 98 -28.59 -15.44 -18.09
N ASP A 99 -28.42 -14.65 -19.17
CA ASP A 99 -27.40 -13.59 -19.23
C ASP A 99 -27.70 -12.46 -18.22
N MET A 100 -28.99 -12.13 -18.00
CA MET A 100 -29.40 -11.14 -16.99
C MET A 100 -29.13 -11.64 -15.56
N ASP A 101 -29.26 -12.93 -15.30
CA ASP A 101 -28.92 -13.53 -14.01
C ASP A 101 -27.41 -13.46 -13.76
N VAL A 102 -26.60 -13.78 -14.76
CA VAL A 102 -25.16 -13.59 -14.74
C VAL A 102 -24.83 -12.10 -14.49
N TYR A 103 -25.47 -11.19 -15.22
CA TYR A 103 -25.24 -9.76 -15.09
C TYR A 103 -25.59 -9.25 -13.68
N HIS A 104 -26.72 -9.65 -13.13
CA HIS A 104 -27.15 -9.20 -11.81
C HIS A 104 -26.37 -9.82 -10.64
N SER A 105 -25.68 -10.93 -10.84
CA SER A 105 -24.80 -11.51 -9.82
C SER A 105 -23.41 -10.86 -9.75
N ILE A 106 -23.07 -9.99 -10.71
CA ILE A 106 -21.82 -9.24 -10.72
C ILE A 106 -21.70 -8.36 -9.47
N ARG A 107 -20.56 -8.44 -8.80
CA ARG A 107 -20.22 -7.59 -7.65
C ARG A 107 -19.26 -6.47 -8.00
N GLU A 108 -18.52 -6.63 -9.09
CA GLU A 108 -17.55 -5.67 -9.59
C GLU A 108 -17.79 -5.43 -11.08
N LEU A 109 -17.84 -4.18 -11.48
CA LEU A 109 -17.97 -3.77 -12.87
C LEU A 109 -16.92 -2.72 -13.19
N HIS A 110 -16.15 -3.01 -14.24
CA HIS A 110 -15.11 -2.12 -14.73
C HIS A 110 -15.49 -1.59 -16.11
N TYR A 111 -15.25 -0.31 -16.32
CA TYR A 111 -15.31 0.34 -17.64
C TYR A 111 -16.66 0.33 -18.37
N PRO A 112 -17.81 0.54 -17.70
CA PRO A 112 -19.04 0.72 -18.46
C PRO A 112 -18.92 1.98 -19.32
N SER A 113 -19.26 1.85 -20.61
CA SER A 113 -19.10 2.93 -21.58
C SER A 113 -20.28 3.91 -21.66
N GLY A 114 -21.34 3.70 -20.87
CA GLY A 114 -22.54 4.53 -20.88
C GLY A 114 -23.45 4.32 -19.66
N ASN A 115 -24.64 4.92 -19.70
CA ASN A 115 -25.70 4.71 -18.71
C ASN A 115 -26.37 3.36 -18.96
N VAL A 116 -25.74 2.29 -18.48
CA VAL A 116 -26.28 0.94 -18.50
C VAL A 116 -27.09 0.72 -17.25
N PRO A 117 -28.19 -0.06 -17.28
CA PRO A 117 -28.79 -0.55 -16.06
C PRO A 117 -27.75 -1.30 -15.23
N LEU A 118 -27.46 -0.81 -14.03
CA LEU A 118 -26.39 -1.39 -13.21
C LEU A 118 -26.87 -2.68 -12.53
N PRO A 119 -25.98 -3.69 -12.34
CA PRO A 119 -26.31 -4.92 -11.63
C PRO A 119 -26.84 -4.65 -10.22
N ARG A 120 -27.94 -5.32 -9.81
CA ARG A 120 -28.60 -5.07 -8.52
C ARG A 120 -27.70 -5.33 -7.30
N HIS A 121 -26.75 -6.25 -7.42
CA HIS A 121 -25.85 -6.64 -6.33
C HIS A 121 -24.46 -6.06 -6.45
N LEU A 122 -24.28 -5.10 -7.36
CA LEU A 122 -22.98 -4.46 -7.59
C LEU A 122 -22.48 -3.77 -6.31
N ARG A 123 -21.24 -4.06 -5.93
CA ARG A 123 -20.55 -3.46 -4.78
C ARG A 123 -19.49 -2.46 -5.20
N ASN A 124 -18.79 -2.76 -6.28
CA ASN A 124 -17.68 -1.94 -6.77
C ASN A 124 -17.93 -1.56 -8.24
N LEU A 125 -17.95 -0.27 -8.51
CA LEU A 125 -18.10 0.28 -9.85
C LEU A 125 -16.90 1.17 -10.17
N THR A 126 -16.24 0.88 -11.29
CA THR A 126 -15.16 1.70 -11.82
C THR A 126 -15.48 2.12 -13.24
N TYR A 127 -15.67 3.40 -13.46
CA TYR A 127 -15.81 3.95 -14.81
C TYR A 127 -14.47 4.05 -15.52
N GLY A 128 -14.46 3.82 -16.83
CA GLY A 128 -13.25 3.85 -17.65
C GLY A 128 -12.63 5.24 -17.78
N ASP A 129 -11.36 5.29 -18.19
CA ASP A 129 -10.59 6.53 -18.26
C ASP A 129 -11.16 7.57 -19.22
N SER A 130 -11.86 7.16 -20.26
CA SER A 130 -12.54 8.05 -21.23
C SER A 130 -13.97 8.44 -20.86
N PHE A 131 -14.52 7.88 -19.77
CA PHE A 131 -15.89 8.18 -19.36
C PHE A 131 -16.01 9.63 -18.86
N ASN A 132 -16.88 10.43 -19.52
CA ASN A 132 -17.18 11.81 -19.17
C ASN A 132 -18.62 12.18 -19.53
N ARG A 133 -19.59 11.40 -19.09
CA ARG A 133 -21.03 11.67 -19.31
C ARG A 133 -21.70 12.05 -17.99
N SER A 134 -22.79 12.84 -18.08
CA SER A 134 -23.65 13.11 -16.92
C SER A 134 -24.20 11.81 -16.34
N LEU A 135 -24.28 11.77 -15.01
CA LEU A 135 -24.91 10.70 -14.24
C LEU A 135 -26.33 11.06 -13.79
N ASP A 136 -26.90 12.17 -14.30
CA ASP A 136 -28.25 12.57 -13.99
C ASP A 136 -29.23 11.46 -14.35
N GLY A 137 -30.09 11.09 -13.40
CA GLY A 137 -31.04 9.99 -13.57
C GLY A 137 -30.44 8.58 -13.51
N THR A 138 -29.13 8.43 -13.27
CA THR A 138 -28.54 7.12 -13.07
C THR A 138 -29.01 6.50 -11.76
N LEU A 139 -29.58 5.30 -11.84
CA LEU A 139 -30.04 4.53 -10.67
C LEU A 139 -28.91 3.62 -10.16
N PHE A 140 -28.18 4.08 -9.15
CA PHE A 140 -27.19 3.25 -8.50
C PHE A 140 -27.83 2.20 -7.59
N PRO A 141 -27.33 0.94 -7.59
CA PRO A 141 -27.84 -0.10 -6.70
C PRO A 141 -27.49 0.21 -5.24
N VAL A 142 -28.43 -0.07 -4.33
CA VAL A 142 -28.24 0.12 -2.87
C VAL A 142 -27.05 -0.64 -2.32
N SER A 143 -26.65 -1.75 -2.98
CA SER A 143 -25.50 -2.58 -2.61
C SER A 143 -24.15 -1.92 -2.89
N LEU A 144 -24.09 -0.82 -3.67
CA LEU A 144 -22.84 -0.19 -4.09
C LEU A 144 -22.10 0.41 -2.90
N ARG A 145 -20.84 0.02 -2.74
CA ARG A 145 -19.94 0.45 -1.67
C ARG A 145 -18.77 1.29 -2.17
N THR A 146 -18.32 1.04 -3.38
CA THR A 146 -17.18 1.74 -3.98
C THR A 146 -17.58 2.26 -5.35
N LEU A 147 -17.37 3.56 -5.55
CA LEU A 147 -17.55 4.22 -6.85
C LEU A 147 -16.24 4.93 -7.22
N LYS A 148 -15.66 4.54 -8.35
CA LYS A 148 -14.42 5.12 -8.86
C LYS A 148 -14.62 5.63 -10.27
N PHE A 149 -14.19 6.85 -10.52
CA PHE A 149 -14.18 7.47 -11.84
C PHE A 149 -12.80 7.41 -12.47
N GLY A 150 -12.76 7.19 -13.80
CA GLY A 150 -11.54 7.25 -14.60
C GLY A 150 -11.06 8.68 -14.87
N GLN A 151 -10.00 8.80 -15.64
CA GLN A 151 -9.22 10.04 -15.76
C GLN A 151 -9.99 11.23 -16.36
N ALA A 152 -10.88 10.99 -17.33
CA ALA A 152 -11.56 12.06 -18.07
C ALA A 152 -12.82 12.62 -17.39
N PHE A 153 -13.32 11.99 -16.32
CA PHE A 153 -14.58 12.39 -15.70
C PHE A 153 -14.50 13.80 -15.09
N ASP A 154 -15.34 14.72 -15.61
CA ASP A 154 -15.48 16.10 -15.13
C ASP A 154 -16.93 16.58 -15.27
N GLN A 155 -17.91 15.80 -14.76
CA GLN A 155 -19.32 16.18 -14.74
C GLN A 155 -19.77 16.52 -13.33
N SER A 156 -20.75 17.44 -13.20
CA SER A 156 -21.39 17.72 -11.91
C SER A 156 -22.14 16.50 -11.38
N LEU A 157 -22.17 16.34 -10.07
CA LEU A 157 -22.98 15.35 -9.36
C LEU A 157 -24.22 15.99 -8.68
N ASP A 158 -24.54 17.25 -8.95
CA ASP A 158 -25.61 18.01 -8.27
C ASP A 158 -26.99 17.37 -8.37
N ASN A 159 -27.27 16.70 -9.50
CA ASN A 159 -28.55 16.02 -9.75
C ASN A 159 -28.40 14.48 -9.67
N THR A 160 -27.27 14.00 -9.13
CA THR A 160 -26.96 12.57 -9.03
C THR A 160 -27.29 12.07 -7.62
N THR A 161 -28.16 11.07 -7.52
CA THR A 161 -28.46 10.41 -6.24
C THR A 161 -27.44 9.32 -5.97
N LEU A 162 -26.45 9.61 -5.11
CA LEU A 162 -25.46 8.62 -4.68
C LEU A 162 -26.10 7.59 -3.73
N PRO A 163 -25.72 6.30 -3.80
CA PRO A 163 -26.32 5.25 -3.00
C PRO A 163 -25.99 5.40 -1.50
N CYS A 164 -27.01 5.17 -0.65
CA CYS A 164 -26.90 5.39 0.79
C CYS A 164 -25.87 4.48 1.51
N ASN A 165 -25.42 3.39 0.89
CA ASN A 165 -24.40 2.47 1.43
C ASN A 165 -23.00 2.70 0.83
N LEU A 166 -22.81 3.78 0.05
CA LEU A 166 -21.50 4.09 -0.54
C LEU A 166 -20.48 4.45 0.55
N ARG A 167 -19.36 3.72 0.58
CA ARG A 167 -18.29 3.92 1.55
C ARG A 167 -17.07 4.63 0.97
N SER A 168 -16.82 4.43 -0.31
CA SER A 168 -15.65 5.01 -0.98
C SER A 168 -16.06 5.67 -2.29
N LEU A 169 -15.67 6.93 -2.45
CA LEU A 169 -15.84 7.72 -3.65
C LEU A 169 -14.47 8.24 -4.10
N THR A 170 -14.07 7.89 -5.32
CA THR A 170 -12.78 8.30 -5.89
C THR A 170 -13.00 8.96 -7.23
N PHE A 171 -12.53 10.18 -7.37
CA PHE A 171 -12.54 10.93 -8.62
C PHE A 171 -11.22 10.72 -9.39
N GLY A 172 -11.33 10.74 -10.73
CA GLY A 172 -10.19 10.66 -11.61
C GLY A 172 -9.48 12.01 -11.82
N MET A 173 -8.45 11.99 -12.67
CA MET A 173 -7.51 13.10 -12.86
C MET A 173 -8.18 14.44 -13.14
N ARG A 174 -9.19 14.48 -14.03
CA ARG A 174 -9.75 15.73 -14.55
C ARG A 174 -10.89 16.32 -13.74
N PHE A 175 -11.41 15.61 -12.74
CA PHE A 175 -12.54 16.11 -11.98
C PHE A 175 -12.21 17.42 -11.26
N ASN A 176 -12.95 18.50 -11.60
CA ASN A 176 -12.77 19.83 -11.02
C ASN A 176 -14.14 20.55 -10.88
N ARG A 177 -15.16 19.88 -10.36
CA ARG A 177 -16.50 20.43 -10.11
C ARG A 177 -16.73 20.65 -8.63
N ARG A 178 -17.46 21.71 -8.27
CA ARG A 178 -17.91 21.96 -6.90
C ARG A 178 -18.86 20.86 -6.45
N LEU A 179 -18.88 20.58 -5.15
CA LEU A 179 -19.79 19.60 -4.53
C LEU A 179 -20.84 20.24 -3.61
N ASP A 180 -21.05 21.54 -3.69
CA ASP A 180 -21.93 22.32 -2.80
C ASP A 180 -23.37 21.84 -2.78
N LYS A 181 -23.87 21.35 -3.92
CA LYS A 181 -25.23 20.82 -4.09
C LYS A 181 -25.28 19.30 -4.12
N THR A 182 -24.11 18.65 -4.05
CA THR A 182 -24.02 17.19 -4.06
C THR A 182 -24.28 16.64 -2.67
N VAL A 183 -25.28 15.77 -2.53
CA VAL A 183 -25.56 15.10 -1.26
C VAL A 183 -24.63 13.89 -1.12
N LEU A 184 -23.58 14.04 -0.34
CA LEU A 184 -22.68 12.93 -0.01
C LEU A 184 -23.34 11.98 0.99
N PRO A 185 -23.32 10.64 0.77
CA PRO A 185 -23.99 9.67 1.64
C PRO A 185 -23.43 9.67 3.08
N SER A 186 -24.31 9.52 4.05
CA SER A 186 -23.92 9.42 5.48
C SER A 186 -23.10 8.18 5.84
N SER A 187 -22.95 7.23 4.92
CA SER A 187 -22.09 6.04 5.05
C SER A 187 -20.68 6.23 4.48
N LEU A 188 -20.38 7.39 3.84
CA LEU A 188 -19.13 7.61 3.13
C LEU A 188 -17.95 7.68 4.12
N GLU A 189 -17.02 6.76 3.98
CA GLU A 189 -15.83 6.63 4.84
C GLU A 189 -14.56 7.20 4.17
N SER A 190 -14.50 7.19 2.83
CA SER A 190 -13.33 7.64 2.07
C SER A 190 -13.73 8.49 0.88
N LEU A 191 -13.13 9.67 0.76
CA LEU A 191 -13.30 10.60 -0.35
C LEU A 191 -11.92 10.96 -0.90
N THR A 192 -11.69 10.66 -2.18
CA THR A 192 -10.43 10.93 -2.86
C THR A 192 -10.68 11.75 -4.10
N PHE A 193 -10.02 12.89 -4.19
CA PHE A 193 -10.03 13.75 -5.36
C PHE A 193 -8.81 13.47 -6.24
N GLY A 194 -9.00 13.64 -7.56
CA GLY A 194 -7.93 13.48 -8.53
C GLY A 194 -7.12 14.75 -8.76
N MET A 195 -6.13 14.64 -9.64
CA MET A 195 -5.02 15.57 -9.81
C MET A 195 -5.45 17.03 -10.02
N LEU A 196 -6.46 17.31 -10.86
CA LEU A 196 -6.86 18.66 -11.23
C LEU A 196 -7.89 19.30 -10.30
N PHE A 197 -8.34 18.59 -9.24
CA PHE A 197 -9.32 19.15 -8.33
C PHE A 197 -8.76 20.32 -7.55
N ASN A 198 -9.39 21.50 -7.74
CA ASN A 198 -9.03 22.74 -7.05
C ASN A 198 -10.26 23.60 -6.77
N GLN A 199 -11.32 23.02 -6.23
CA GLN A 199 -12.55 23.73 -5.85
C GLN A 199 -12.63 23.86 -4.33
N PRO A 200 -13.14 24.98 -3.80
CA PRO A 200 -13.35 25.14 -2.36
C PRO A 200 -14.40 24.18 -1.83
N LEU A 201 -14.27 23.78 -0.58
CA LEU A 201 -15.20 22.90 0.14
C LEU A 201 -16.00 23.62 1.22
N ASP A 202 -15.98 24.94 1.26
CA ASP A 202 -16.62 25.82 2.24
C ASP A 202 -18.14 25.58 2.37
N ALA A 203 -18.81 25.29 1.26
CA ALA A 203 -20.24 24.97 1.21
C ALA A 203 -20.54 23.46 1.08
N THR A 204 -19.52 22.59 1.10
CA THR A 204 -19.70 21.15 0.96
C THR A 204 -19.98 20.48 2.30
N HIS A 205 -21.08 19.77 2.43
CA HIS A 205 -21.39 19.01 3.64
C HIS A 205 -20.67 17.66 3.64
N LEU A 206 -19.50 17.63 4.27
CA LEU A 206 -18.75 16.38 4.46
C LEU A 206 -19.43 15.52 5.55
N PRO A 207 -19.73 14.22 5.30
CA PRO A 207 -20.45 13.39 6.26
C PRO A 207 -19.61 13.04 7.49
N SER A 208 -20.25 12.91 8.64
CA SER A 208 -19.57 12.59 9.92
C SER A 208 -18.88 11.22 9.95
N SER A 209 -19.30 10.31 9.05
CA SER A 209 -18.67 9.00 8.85
C SER A 209 -17.32 9.05 8.14
N LEU A 210 -16.97 10.18 7.51
CA LEU A 210 -15.77 10.32 6.70
C LEU A 210 -14.51 10.15 7.59
N ARG A 211 -13.68 9.17 7.22
CA ARG A 211 -12.44 8.83 7.90
C ARG A 211 -11.21 9.26 7.13
N ASN A 212 -11.28 9.23 5.80
CA ASN A 212 -10.16 9.52 4.92
C ASN A 212 -10.56 10.57 3.90
N LEU A 213 -9.82 11.68 3.86
CA LEU A 213 -9.96 12.74 2.87
C LEU A 213 -8.61 12.95 2.19
N THR A 214 -8.57 12.75 0.88
CA THR A 214 -7.33 12.82 0.10
C THR A 214 -7.51 13.76 -1.07
N PHE A 215 -6.61 14.71 -1.17
CA PHE A 215 -6.44 15.60 -2.32
C PHE A 215 -5.17 15.21 -3.07
N ASP A 216 -5.20 15.42 -4.38
CA ASP A 216 -4.06 15.18 -5.26
C ASP A 216 -3.44 16.52 -5.71
N MET A 217 -2.55 16.51 -6.65
CA MET A 217 -1.51 17.50 -6.97
C MET A 217 -1.94 18.98 -6.91
N TYR A 218 -3.06 19.36 -7.55
CA TYR A 218 -3.37 20.79 -7.78
C TYR A 218 -4.30 21.44 -6.74
N PHE A 219 -4.74 20.71 -5.72
CA PHE A 219 -5.59 21.30 -4.69
C PHE A 219 -4.81 22.34 -3.90
N ASN A 220 -5.29 23.61 -3.94
CA ASN A 220 -4.72 24.73 -3.20
C ASN A 220 -5.80 25.73 -2.75
N GLN A 221 -6.90 25.23 -2.16
CA GLN A 221 -7.96 26.05 -1.60
C GLN A 221 -7.86 26.10 -0.08
N SER A 222 -8.16 27.25 0.53
CA SER A 222 -8.23 27.40 1.97
C SER A 222 -9.29 26.47 2.58
N LEU A 223 -9.00 25.91 3.75
CA LEU A 223 -9.96 25.14 4.56
C LEU A 223 -10.53 25.95 5.74
N GLU A 224 -10.24 27.24 5.84
CA GLU A 224 -10.66 28.11 6.95
C GLU A 224 -12.17 28.03 7.24
N PHE A 225 -12.99 27.97 6.19
CA PHE A 225 -14.45 27.86 6.33
C PHE A 225 -14.99 26.46 6.11
N THR A 226 -14.12 25.46 5.95
CA THR A 226 -14.51 24.09 5.75
C THR A 226 -14.71 23.36 7.08
N ILE A 227 -15.90 22.81 7.31
CA ILE A 227 -16.17 22.00 8.51
C ILE A 227 -15.66 20.58 8.25
N LEU A 228 -14.46 20.29 8.74
CA LEU A 228 -13.91 18.93 8.69
C LEU A 228 -14.62 18.02 9.69
N PRO A 229 -15.07 16.81 9.28
CA PRO A 229 -15.82 15.91 10.16
C PRO A 229 -14.98 15.42 11.34
N SER A 230 -15.57 15.37 12.53
CA SER A 230 -14.89 14.88 13.75
C SER A 230 -14.41 13.43 13.66
N GLY A 231 -15.01 12.61 12.77
CA GLY A 231 -14.60 11.24 12.50
C GLY A 231 -13.36 11.08 11.62
N LEU A 232 -12.79 12.17 11.10
CA LEU A 232 -11.67 12.12 10.17
C LEU A 232 -10.40 11.61 10.87
N HIS A 233 -9.77 10.59 10.26
CA HIS A 233 -8.54 9.95 10.76
C HIS A 233 -7.33 10.27 9.89
N MET A 234 -7.54 10.47 8.59
CA MET A 234 -6.47 10.74 7.64
C MET A 234 -6.85 11.93 6.75
N LEU A 235 -5.95 12.91 6.68
CA LEU A 235 -6.03 14.06 5.78
C LEU A 235 -4.73 14.14 4.98
N VAL A 236 -4.86 14.07 3.65
CA VAL A 236 -3.73 14.11 2.73
C VAL A 236 -3.92 15.26 1.76
N PHE A 237 -2.97 16.15 1.73
CA PHE A 237 -2.87 17.21 0.75
C PHE A 237 -1.91 16.85 -0.36
N GLY A 238 -2.23 17.28 -1.58
CA GLY A 238 -1.40 17.10 -2.75
C GLY A 238 -0.22 18.09 -2.82
N ASP A 239 0.57 17.93 -3.88
CA ASP A 239 1.87 18.62 -3.99
C ASP A 239 1.79 20.15 -4.00
N ASN A 240 0.71 20.75 -4.53
CA ASN A 240 0.62 22.22 -4.66
C ASN A 240 -0.12 22.91 -3.52
N PHE A 241 -0.54 22.18 -2.49
CA PHE A 241 -1.22 22.78 -1.35
C PHE A 241 -0.26 23.67 -0.55
N ASP A 242 -0.56 24.97 -0.47
CA ASP A 242 0.23 25.97 0.26
C ASP A 242 -0.68 27.03 0.94
N GLN A 243 -1.76 26.58 1.59
CA GLN A 243 -2.65 27.45 2.34
C GLN A 243 -2.39 27.34 3.85
N SER A 244 -2.44 28.47 4.57
CA SER A 244 -2.32 28.47 6.04
C SER A 244 -3.42 27.61 6.68
N LEU A 245 -3.07 26.96 7.79
CA LEU A 245 -4.01 26.24 8.66
C LEU A 245 -4.32 27.00 9.96
N ASP A 246 -3.88 28.25 10.12
CA ASP A 246 -4.00 29.01 11.37
C ASP A 246 -5.45 29.09 11.88
N ASN A 247 -6.42 29.26 10.99
CA ASN A 247 -7.84 29.33 11.32
C ASN A 247 -8.60 28.03 11.01
N THR A 248 -7.88 26.96 10.69
CA THR A 248 -8.49 25.66 10.36
C THR A 248 -8.61 24.79 11.60
N THR A 249 -9.84 24.39 11.96
CA THR A 249 -10.05 23.45 13.06
C THR A 249 -9.81 22.03 12.57
N LEU A 250 -8.63 21.48 12.89
CA LEU A 250 -8.33 20.07 12.59
C LEU A 250 -9.08 19.15 13.56
N PRO A 251 -9.69 18.05 13.08
CA PRO A 251 -10.47 17.13 13.91
C PRO A 251 -9.62 16.43 14.99
N CYS A 252 -10.13 16.32 16.21
CA CYS A 252 -9.42 15.71 17.34
C CYS A 252 -9.06 14.23 17.13
N ASN A 253 -9.81 13.51 16.28
CA ASN A 253 -9.56 12.11 15.94
C ASN A 253 -8.55 11.93 14.77
N LEU A 254 -8.00 13.03 14.22
CA LEU A 254 -7.03 12.94 13.14
C LEU A 254 -5.75 12.24 13.63
N ARG A 255 -5.37 11.17 12.95
CA ARG A 255 -4.20 10.36 13.26
C ARG A 255 -3.06 10.54 12.28
N SER A 256 -3.39 10.89 11.03
CA SER A 256 -2.41 11.07 9.97
C SER A 256 -2.67 12.36 9.22
N LEU A 257 -1.66 13.21 9.12
CA LEU A 257 -1.66 14.46 8.36
C LEU A 257 -0.47 14.46 7.41
N THR A 258 -0.74 14.63 6.12
CA THR A 258 0.29 14.63 5.08
C THR A 258 0.16 15.88 4.25
N PHE A 259 1.24 16.64 4.15
CA PHE A 259 1.39 17.76 3.24
C PHE A 259 2.20 17.36 2.00
N GLY A 260 1.92 18.02 0.89
CA GLY A 260 2.67 17.91 -0.35
C GLY A 260 3.91 18.81 -0.41
N ARG A 261 4.59 18.81 -1.55
CA ARG A 261 5.92 19.44 -1.71
C ARG A 261 5.93 20.95 -1.55
N ALA A 262 4.90 21.63 -2.06
CA ALA A 262 4.84 23.08 -2.07
C ALA A 262 4.46 23.70 -0.73
N PHE A 263 4.01 22.90 0.25
CA PHE A 263 3.54 23.43 1.52
C PHE A 263 4.68 24.12 2.28
N ALA A 264 4.66 25.46 2.31
CA ALA A 264 5.67 26.30 2.93
C ALA A 264 5.13 27.11 4.13
N GLN A 265 3.85 26.95 4.46
CA GLN A 265 3.23 27.71 5.55
C GLN A 265 3.73 27.23 6.91
N PRO A 266 4.00 28.15 7.85
CA PRO A 266 4.36 27.79 9.21
C PRO A 266 3.19 27.08 9.92
N LEU A 267 3.52 26.19 10.85
CA LEU A 267 2.54 25.50 11.71
C LEU A 267 2.57 26.00 13.16
N ASP A 268 3.25 27.10 13.42
CA ASP A 268 3.43 27.67 14.76
C ASP A 268 2.10 28.14 15.40
N ASN A 269 1.14 28.58 14.58
CA ASN A 269 -0.22 28.95 15.03
C ASN A 269 -1.26 27.86 14.79
N ALA A 270 -0.91 26.80 14.07
CA ALA A 270 -1.83 25.69 13.80
C ALA A 270 -1.93 24.74 15.00
N ILE A 271 -3.13 24.49 15.48
CA ILE A 271 -3.36 23.52 16.58
C ILE A 271 -3.38 22.11 16.02
N LEU A 272 -2.23 21.43 16.10
CA LEU A 272 -2.17 20.01 15.73
C LEU A 272 -2.93 19.15 16.75
N PRO A 273 -3.76 18.18 16.30
CA PRO A 273 -4.55 17.35 17.19
C PRO A 273 -3.69 16.50 18.13
N SER A 274 -4.08 16.44 19.42
CA SER A 274 -3.36 15.65 20.43
C SER A 274 -3.33 14.15 20.18
N GLY A 275 -4.16 13.64 19.26
CA GLY A 275 -4.19 12.24 18.84
C GLY A 275 -3.36 11.93 17.58
N LEU A 276 -2.67 12.93 17.01
CA LEU A 276 -1.92 12.76 15.76
C LEU A 276 -0.74 11.80 15.95
N GLN A 277 -0.68 10.76 15.13
CA GLN A 277 0.33 9.70 15.20
C GLN A 277 1.36 9.78 14.06
N SER A 278 0.97 10.32 12.91
CA SER A 278 1.83 10.43 11.73
C SER A 278 1.73 11.83 11.13
N LEU A 279 2.87 12.46 10.91
CA LEU A 279 2.99 13.74 10.24
C LEU A 279 4.02 13.64 9.11
N ARG A 280 3.62 14.03 7.89
CA ARG A 280 4.54 14.27 6.79
C ARG A 280 4.57 15.75 6.44
N PHE A 281 5.78 16.33 6.40
CA PHE A 281 5.98 17.75 6.31
C PHE A 281 7.23 18.08 5.49
N HIS A 282 7.24 19.22 4.79
CA HIS A 282 8.31 19.54 3.82
C HIS A 282 9.16 20.75 4.18
N HIS A 283 8.75 21.55 5.18
CA HIS A 283 9.41 22.79 5.58
C HIS A 283 9.88 22.79 7.04
N SER A 284 10.44 23.91 7.53
CA SER A 284 10.88 24.03 8.91
C SER A 284 9.76 23.78 9.91
N LEU A 285 10.10 23.11 11.01
CA LEU A 285 9.24 22.90 12.17
C LEU A 285 9.59 23.88 13.31
N ASP A 286 10.33 24.95 13.02
CA ASP A 286 10.69 25.94 14.04
C ASP A 286 9.41 26.47 14.73
N ASN A 287 9.46 26.52 16.06
CA ASN A 287 8.34 26.92 16.91
C ASN A 287 7.04 26.07 16.80
N THR A 288 7.04 24.99 16.01
CA THR A 288 5.88 24.09 15.92
C THR A 288 5.78 23.20 17.15
N ILE A 289 4.62 23.21 17.81
CA ILE A 289 4.34 22.31 18.94
C ILE A 289 3.86 20.98 18.41
N LEU A 290 4.77 20.01 18.35
CA LEU A 290 4.43 18.64 17.93
C LEU A 290 3.71 17.88 19.07
N PRO A 291 2.59 17.19 18.79
CA PRO A 291 1.84 16.46 19.82
C PRO A 291 2.64 15.26 20.35
N SER A 292 2.52 14.99 21.65
CA SER A 292 3.23 13.87 22.32
C SER A 292 2.85 12.48 21.82
N SER A 293 1.69 12.36 21.16
CA SER A 293 1.19 11.12 20.52
C SER A 293 1.90 10.80 19.20
N LEU A 294 2.69 11.73 18.65
CA LEU A 294 3.32 11.55 17.35
C LEU A 294 4.35 10.41 17.39
N GLN A 295 4.14 9.40 16.55
CA GLN A 295 4.98 8.21 16.44
C GLN A 295 5.84 8.24 15.18
N ASN A 296 5.34 8.82 14.09
CA ASN A 296 6.01 8.85 12.80
C ASN A 296 6.13 10.28 12.29
N LEU A 297 7.35 10.73 12.07
CA LEU A 297 7.66 12.02 11.47
C LEU A 297 8.44 11.79 10.17
N THR A 298 7.86 12.19 9.05
CA THR A 298 8.47 12.08 7.74
C THR A 298 8.69 13.46 7.14
N PHE A 299 9.92 13.79 6.86
CA PHE A 299 10.27 14.99 6.14
C PHE A 299 10.23 14.76 4.63
N GLY A 300 9.76 15.72 3.90
CA GLY A 300 9.62 15.62 2.46
C GLY A 300 10.95 15.72 1.70
N GLU A 301 10.88 15.51 0.40
CA GLU A 301 12.06 15.38 -0.49
C GLU A 301 12.98 16.61 -0.44
N GLU A 302 12.41 17.83 -0.41
CA GLU A 302 13.15 19.10 -0.45
C GLU A 302 13.52 19.63 0.94
N PHE A 303 13.09 18.97 2.02
CA PHE A 303 13.37 19.41 3.39
C PHE A 303 14.87 19.44 3.65
N ASN A 304 15.38 20.62 4.02
CA ASN A 304 16.77 20.84 4.42
C ASN A 304 16.93 21.92 5.51
N ALA A 305 15.93 22.08 6.38
CA ALA A 305 16.03 22.96 7.53
C ALA A 305 16.71 22.28 8.72
N SER A 306 17.36 23.07 9.61
CA SER A 306 17.89 22.56 10.88
C SER A 306 16.75 22.15 11.81
N LEU A 307 16.99 21.15 12.65
CA LEU A 307 16.09 20.75 13.74
C LEU A 307 16.57 21.25 15.12
N GLU A 308 17.59 22.10 15.18
CA GLU A 308 18.19 22.57 16.43
C GLU A 308 17.17 23.24 17.37
N ASN A 309 16.20 23.95 16.80
CA ASN A 309 15.13 24.64 17.54
C ASN A 309 13.83 23.83 17.61
N THR A 310 13.85 22.55 17.20
CA THR A 310 12.65 21.70 17.17
C THR A 310 12.63 20.77 18.37
N THR A 311 11.57 20.85 19.18
CA THR A 311 11.35 19.89 20.27
C THR A 311 10.67 18.63 19.72
N LEU A 312 11.43 17.55 19.57
CA LEU A 312 10.90 16.27 19.11
C LEU A 312 10.08 15.59 20.24
N PRO A 313 8.89 15.04 19.95
CA PRO A 313 8.03 14.43 20.96
C PRO A 313 8.62 13.13 21.50
N SER A 314 8.47 12.90 22.81
CA SER A 314 9.01 11.74 23.51
C SER A 314 8.43 10.40 23.07
N GLY A 315 7.28 10.39 22.37
CA GLY A 315 6.65 9.20 21.79
C GLY A 315 7.11 8.81 20.39
N LEU A 316 8.01 9.59 19.78
CA LEU A 316 8.43 9.40 18.38
C LEU A 316 9.20 8.09 18.19
N GLN A 317 8.71 7.22 17.30
CA GLN A 317 9.28 5.90 17.03
C GLN A 317 10.03 5.84 15.70
N SER A 318 9.61 6.62 14.71
CA SER A 318 10.22 6.64 13.39
C SER A 318 10.43 8.06 12.90
N MET A 319 11.64 8.34 12.42
CA MET A 319 12.02 9.58 11.77
C MET A 319 12.67 9.31 10.42
N THR A 320 12.07 9.84 9.37
CA THR A 320 12.54 9.65 7.99
C THR A 320 12.78 11.00 7.35
N PHE A 321 13.98 11.20 6.84
CA PHE A 321 14.35 12.39 6.08
C PHE A 321 14.23 12.16 4.57
N GLY A 322 13.77 13.19 3.87
CA GLY A 322 13.70 13.20 2.42
C GLY A 322 15.05 13.38 1.74
N ARG A 323 15.02 13.45 0.42
CA ARG A 323 16.22 13.39 -0.43
C ARG A 323 17.25 14.47 -0.11
N CYS A 324 16.82 15.73 0.08
CA CYS A 324 17.72 16.89 0.15
C CYS A 324 18.26 17.20 1.53
N PHE A 325 17.83 16.48 2.58
CA PHE A 325 18.27 16.75 3.95
C PHE A 325 19.78 16.56 4.11
N ASN A 326 20.48 17.63 4.52
CA ASN A 326 21.91 17.66 4.78
C ASN A 326 22.30 18.63 5.90
N GLN A 327 21.57 18.60 7.03
CA GLN A 327 21.89 19.40 8.22
C GLN A 327 22.45 18.53 9.33
N SER A 328 23.29 19.13 10.21
CA SER A 328 23.81 18.44 11.41
C SER A 328 22.68 18.12 12.39
N LEU A 329 22.83 17.01 13.11
CA LEU A 329 22.01 16.64 14.28
C LEU A 329 22.75 16.86 15.62
N ASP A 330 23.90 17.53 15.63
CA ASP A 330 24.75 17.65 16.84
C ASP A 330 24.05 18.25 18.05
N ASN A 331 23.17 19.24 17.85
CA ASN A 331 22.42 19.91 18.91
C ASN A 331 20.95 19.42 19.00
N VAL A 332 20.62 18.34 18.30
CA VAL A 332 19.25 17.78 18.27
C VAL A 332 19.13 16.68 19.31
N THR A 333 18.20 16.83 20.25
CA THR A 333 17.89 15.78 21.21
C THR A 333 16.94 14.76 20.59
N LEU A 334 17.49 13.62 20.18
CA LEU A 334 16.68 12.50 19.65
C LEU A 334 15.94 11.78 20.79
N PRO A 335 14.62 11.52 20.68
CA PRO A 335 13.85 10.88 21.74
C PRO A 335 14.23 9.42 21.95
N GLN A 336 14.23 8.97 23.20
CA GLN A 336 14.64 7.61 23.57
C GLN A 336 13.70 6.50 23.06
N SER A 337 12.48 6.88 22.67
CA SER A 337 11.51 6.00 22.01
C SER A 337 11.83 5.69 20.54
N LEU A 338 12.77 6.42 19.93
CA LEU A 338 13.07 6.30 18.50
C LEU A 338 13.69 4.92 18.19
N ARG A 339 13.02 4.19 17.29
CA ARG A 339 13.43 2.86 16.84
C ARG A 339 13.98 2.84 15.42
N SER A 340 13.54 3.77 14.60
CA SER A 340 13.98 3.87 13.20
C SER A 340 14.39 5.28 12.84
N LEU A 341 15.61 5.42 12.32
CA LEU A 341 16.15 6.67 11.79
C LEU A 341 16.66 6.44 10.37
N MET A 342 16.06 7.13 9.41
CA MET A 342 16.39 6.99 8.00
C MET A 342 16.74 8.35 7.40
N PHE A 343 17.93 8.44 6.82
CA PHE A 343 18.39 9.60 6.08
C PHE A 343 18.18 9.45 4.57
N GLY A 344 17.90 10.56 3.92
CA GLY A 344 17.75 10.64 2.47
C GLY A 344 19.07 10.72 1.72
N HIS A 345 18.98 10.88 0.40
CA HIS A 345 20.11 10.79 -0.53
C HIS A 345 21.28 11.72 -0.21
N CYS A 346 21.01 13.00 0.12
CA CYS A 346 22.01 14.04 0.20
C CYS A 346 22.71 14.13 1.57
N PHE A 347 22.26 13.36 2.56
CA PHE A 347 22.81 13.45 3.90
C PHE A 347 24.27 13.03 3.93
N ASP A 348 25.14 13.97 4.30
CA ASP A 348 26.59 13.76 4.45
C ASP A 348 27.14 14.61 5.61
N LYS A 349 26.51 14.49 6.79
CA LYS A 349 26.99 15.13 8.04
C LYS A 349 27.44 14.10 9.03
N SER A 350 28.51 14.43 9.78
CA SER A 350 28.99 13.57 10.85
C SER A 350 27.95 13.37 11.94
N LEU A 351 27.92 12.18 12.54
CA LEU A 351 27.15 11.86 13.74
C LEU A 351 28.03 11.74 15.00
N ASN A 352 29.31 12.14 14.95
CA ASN A 352 30.25 11.98 16.07
C ASN A 352 29.77 12.66 17.36
N ASN A 353 29.07 13.78 17.26
CA ASN A 353 28.50 14.51 18.40
C ASN A 353 27.01 14.23 18.62
N THR A 354 26.43 13.33 17.85
CA THR A 354 24.99 13.00 17.94
C THR A 354 24.79 11.81 18.87
N THR A 355 24.01 11.99 19.93
CA THR A 355 23.66 10.88 20.82
C THR A 355 22.51 10.09 20.22
N LEU A 356 22.82 8.89 19.71
CA LEU A 356 21.80 7.98 19.19
C LEU A 356 21.02 7.31 20.35
N PRO A 357 19.69 7.20 20.27
CA PRO A 357 18.87 6.59 21.32
C PRO A 357 19.18 5.10 21.53
N HIS A 358 19.21 4.66 22.80
CA HIS A 358 19.47 3.25 23.12
C HIS A 358 18.48 2.26 22.51
N GLY A 359 17.23 2.70 22.29
CA GLY A 359 16.17 1.90 21.68
C GLY A 359 16.20 1.83 20.16
N LEU A 360 17.18 2.45 19.49
CA LEU A 360 17.26 2.48 18.03
C LEU A 360 17.53 1.07 17.47
N GLU A 361 16.64 0.59 16.63
CA GLU A 361 16.68 -0.75 16.02
C GLU A 361 17.16 -0.69 14.56
N SER A 362 16.90 0.41 13.86
CA SER A 362 17.24 0.58 12.45
C SER A 362 17.86 1.95 12.19
N LEU A 363 19.04 1.95 11.54
CA LEU A 363 19.74 3.15 11.08
C LEU A 363 20.10 2.98 9.61
N THR A 364 19.58 3.87 8.77
CA THR A 364 19.78 3.83 7.33
C THR A 364 20.31 5.16 6.83
N PHE A 365 21.43 5.11 6.14
CA PHE A 365 22.02 6.25 5.44
C PHE A 365 21.68 6.21 3.96
N GLY A 366 21.51 7.40 3.39
CA GLY A 366 21.27 7.58 1.97
C GLY A 366 22.54 7.44 1.12
N VAL A 367 22.39 7.75 -0.16
CA VAL A 367 23.43 7.51 -1.18
C VAL A 367 24.73 8.23 -0.90
N ASN A 368 24.67 9.52 -0.49
CA ASN A 368 25.87 10.39 -0.44
C ASN A 368 26.64 10.34 0.88
N PHE A 369 26.15 9.61 1.88
CA PHE A 369 26.81 9.57 3.19
C PHE A 369 28.20 8.99 3.08
N ASN A 370 29.22 9.79 3.44
CA ASN A 370 30.64 9.41 3.40
C ASN A 370 31.45 10.01 4.56
N GLN A 371 30.88 10.06 5.75
CA GLN A 371 31.59 10.59 6.93
C GLN A 371 32.28 9.49 7.72
N ASN A 372 33.38 9.86 8.40
CA ASN A 372 34.07 8.95 9.31
C ASN A 372 33.12 8.47 10.42
N PHE A 373 33.15 7.18 10.66
CA PHE A 373 32.22 6.50 11.56
C PHE A 373 32.89 5.95 12.84
N ASP A 374 34.20 6.13 12.98
CA ASP A 374 35.01 5.54 14.07
C ASP A 374 34.60 6.06 15.46
N ALA A 375 34.14 7.32 15.55
CA ALA A 375 33.75 7.95 16.81
C ALA A 375 32.23 7.84 17.08
N VAL A 376 31.46 7.23 16.18
CA VAL A 376 30.01 7.08 16.36
C VAL A 376 29.71 5.91 17.29
N THR A 377 29.06 6.22 18.43
CA THR A 377 28.61 5.17 19.36
C THR A 377 27.27 4.61 18.91
N LEU A 378 27.30 3.41 18.32
CA LEU A 378 26.10 2.70 17.92
C LEU A 378 25.39 2.08 19.13
N PRO A 379 24.06 2.21 19.25
CA PRO A 379 23.31 1.62 20.35
C PRO A 379 23.30 0.08 20.27
N CYS A 380 23.39 -0.58 21.44
CA CYS A 380 23.44 -2.04 21.53
C CYS A 380 22.17 -2.74 20.99
N GLY A 381 21.03 -2.04 20.94
CA GLY A 381 19.77 -2.52 20.40
C GLY A 381 19.68 -2.50 18.87
N LEU A 382 20.66 -1.94 18.17
CA LEU A 382 20.61 -1.79 16.71
C LEU A 382 20.65 -3.16 16.01
N GLN A 383 19.63 -3.41 15.18
CA GLN A 383 19.46 -4.67 14.45
C GLN A 383 19.72 -4.52 12.96
N HIS A 384 19.50 -3.33 12.40
CA HIS A 384 19.65 -3.05 10.97
C HIS A 384 20.51 -1.81 10.77
N LEU A 385 21.60 -1.95 10.01
CA LEU A 385 22.48 -0.85 9.63
C LEU A 385 22.72 -0.89 8.12
N THR A 386 22.47 0.24 7.45
CA THR A 386 22.62 0.36 5.99
C THR A 386 23.41 1.60 5.65
N PHE A 387 24.46 1.45 4.84
CA PHE A 387 25.21 2.52 4.20
C PHE A 387 24.96 2.53 2.70
N GLY A 388 24.88 3.75 2.14
CA GLY A 388 24.61 3.98 0.72
C GLY A 388 25.86 3.89 -0.18
N LEU A 389 25.66 4.22 -1.45
CA LEU A 389 26.64 4.00 -2.53
C LEU A 389 27.96 4.77 -2.38
N CYS A 390 27.93 5.97 -1.81
CA CYS A 390 29.12 6.81 -1.71
C CYS A 390 29.95 6.57 -0.42
N PHE A 391 29.53 5.63 0.44
CA PHE A 391 30.28 5.33 1.65
C PHE A 391 31.60 4.64 1.32
N MET A 392 32.72 5.33 1.58
CA MET A 392 34.08 4.87 1.28
C MET A 392 34.98 4.82 2.51
N GLN A 393 34.41 5.07 3.70
CA GLN A 393 35.20 5.12 4.94
C GLN A 393 35.51 3.72 5.44
N SER A 394 36.67 3.59 6.14
CA SER A 394 36.99 2.36 6.86
C SER A 394 36.08 2.18 8.07
N LEU A 395 35.68 0.94 8.33
CA LEU A 395 34.98 0.54 9.56
C LEU A 395 35.93 -0.16 10.56
N GLN A 396 37.26 -0.05 10.37
CA GLN A 396 38.26 -0.73 11.17
C GLN A 396 38.14 -0.41 12.67
N HIS A 397 37.78 0.82 13.01
CA HIS A 397 37.66 1.28 14.39
C HIS A 397 36.21 1.41 14.85
N ALA A 398 35.25 1.15 13.96
CA ALA A 398 33.85 1.18 14.29
C ALA A 398 33.44 -0.07 15.07
N THR A 399 32.83 0.12 16.24
CA THR A 399 32.28 -0.98 17.03
C THR A 399 30.88 -1.30 16.60
N LEU A 400 30.71 -2.37 15.78
CA LEU A 400 29.38 -2.86 15.40
C LEU A 400 28.72 -3.58 16.59
N PRO A 401 27.45 -3.27 16.92
CA PRO A 401 26.79 -3.85 18.08
C PRO A 401 26.48 -5.33 17.91
N SER A 402 26.61 -6.10 18.99
CA SER A 402 26.36 -7.55 19.00
C SER A 402 24.93 -7.95 18.61
N GLY A 403 23.97 -7.04 18.77
CA GLY A 403 22.57 -7.22 18.37
C GLY A 403 22.29 -7.09 16.88
N LEU A 404 23.30 -6.70 16.07
CA LEU A 404 23.11 -6.45 14.64
C LEU A 404 22.78 -7.75 13.89
N LYS A 405 21.63 -7.74 13.19
CA LYS A 405 21.12 -8.87 12.41
C LYS A 405 21.31 -8.68 10.92
N SER A 406 21.20 -7.44 10.44
CA SER A 406 21.32 -7.11 9.03
C SER A 406 22.29 -5.96 8.83
N PHE A 407 23.24 -6.15 7.95
CA PHE A 407 24.23 -5.16 7.59
C PHE A 407 24.34 -5.03 6.07
N THR A 408 24.16 -3.80 5.57
CA THR A 408 24.23 -3.50 4.13
C THR A 408 25.28 -2.43 3.87
N LEU A 409 26.21 -2.73 2.97
CA LEU A 409 27.23 -1.83 2.45
C LEU A 409 27.10 -1.75 0.94
N ALA A 410 26.80 -0.57 0.41
CA ALA A 410 26.67 -0.35 -1.03
C ALA A 410 27.89 0.32 -1.67
N GLY A 411 28.85 0.80 -0.88
CA GLY A 411 29.99 1.62 -1.30
C GLY A 411 31.09 0.89 -2.08
N TYR A 412 31.80 1.63 -2.95
CA TYR A 412 32.85 1.15 -3.86
C TYR A 412 34.11 0.61 -3.17
N TRP A 413 34.58 1.30 -2.14
CA TRP A 413 35.94 1.11 -1.59
C TRP A 413 35.95 0.91 -0.07
N VAL A 414 34.88 0.38 0.48
CA VAL A 414 34.83 0.14 1.95
C VAL A 414 35.86 -0.91 2.30
N ASN A 415 36.95 -0.50 2.98
CA ASN A 415 37.94 -1.44 3.46
C ASN A 415 37.40 -2.25 4.65
N MET A 416 37.03 -3.50 4.38
CA MET A 416 36.53 -4.42 5.41
C MET A 416 37.62 -5.29 6.06
N ALA A 417 38.91 -5.18 5.63
CA ALA A 417 39.95 -6.13 6.02
C ALA A 417 40.21 -6.23 7.54
N ALA A 418 39.84 -5.20 8.31
CA ALA A 418 39.93 -5.21 9.77
C ALA A 418 38.58 -5.03 10.47
N THR A 419 37.46 -5.11 9.73
CA THR A 419 36.13 -4.95 10.30
C THR A 419 35.72 -6.23 11.03
N ILE A 420 35.39 -6.13 12.31
CA ILE A 420 34.88 -7.24 13.10
C ILE A 420 33.34 -7.28 12.94
N LEU A 421 32.87 -8.27 12.18
CA LEU A 421 31.42 -8.52 12.05
C LEU A 421 30.91 -9.25 13.29
N PRO A 422 29.78 -8.81 13.88
CA PRO A 422 29.25 -9.43 15.10
C PRO A 422 28.69 -10.85 14.85
N ASP A 423 28.84 -11.73 15.82
CA ASP A 423 28.41 -13.14 15.74
C ASP A 423 26.90 -13.31 15.51
N GLY A 424 26.10 -12.32 15.92
CA GLY A 424 24.66 -12.29 15.74
C GLY A 424 24.17 -11.94 14.34
N LEU A 425 25.07 -11.59 13.43
CA LEU A 425 24.74 -11.16 12.08
C LEU A 425 24.15 -12.32 11.25
N GLN A 426 22.96 -12.09 10.69
CA GLN A 426 22.22 -13.07 9.91
C GLN A 426 22.22 -12.74 8.40
N HIS A 427 22.21 -11.47 8.06
CA HIS A 427 22.12 -11.00 6.69
C HIS A 427 23.24 -9.99 6.40
N LEU A 428 24.08 -10.30 5.43
CA LEU A 428 25.11 -9.40 4.93
C LEU A 428 24.87 -9.14 3.45
N THR A 429 24.69 -7.88 3.10
CA THR A 429 24.57 -7.42 1.71
C THR A 429 25.73 -6.50 1.38
N LEU A 430 26.54 -6.90 0.43
CA LEU A 430 27.64 -6.15 -0.14
C LEU A 430 27.19 -5.70 -1.53
N ASP A 431 26.50 -4.55 -1.56
CA ASP A 431 25.65 -4.17 -2.70
C ASP A 431 26.45 -3.49 -3.82
N THR A 432 25.77 -3.08 -4.79
CA THR A 432 26.02 -2.60 -6.16
C THR A 432 27.48 -2.43 -6.55
N MET A 433 28.28 -1.71 -5.77
CA MET A 433 29.64 -1.28 -6.11
C MET A 433 30.77 -2.03 -5.39
N PHE A 434 30.43 -2.92 -4.48
CA PHE A 434 31.42 -3.68 -3.73
C PHE A 434 32.13 -4.70 -4.63
N ASP A 435 33.48 -4.62 -4.73
CA ASP A 435 34.32 -5.53 -5.51
C ASP A 435 35.67 -5.84 -4.79
N GLN A 436 35.60 -6.25 -3.52
CA GLN A 436 36.78 -6.64 -2.75
C GLN A 436 36.72 -8.12 -2.38
N SER A 437 37.92 -8.75 -2.30
CA SER A 437 38.05 -10.13 -1.84
C SER A 437 37.62 -10.27 -0.37
N LEU A 438 36.91 -11.33 -0.06
CA LEU A 438 36.53 -11.73 1.29
C LEU A 438 37.49 -12.73 1.94
N ALA A 439 38.58 -13.11 1.27
CA ALA A 439 39.52 -14.16 1.73
C ALA A 439 40.05 -13.94 3.17
N ASN A 440 40.23 -12.68 3.60
CA ASN A 440 40.75 -12.33 4.92
C ASN A 440 39.68 -11.74 5.87
N ILE A 441 38.39 -11.84 5.53
CA ILE A 441 37.30 -11.31 6.34
C ILE A 441 36.60 -12.46 7.05
N PRO A 442 36.69 -12.53 8.40
CA PRO A 442 36.00 -13.58 9.14
C PRO A 442 34.50 -13.35 9.08
N LEU A 443 33.79 -14.19 8.30
CA LEU A 443 32.34 -14.17 8.25
C LEU A 443 31.77 -14.91 9.47
N PRO A 444 30.78 -14.32 10.19
CA PRO A 444 30.26 -14.94 11.41
C PRO A 444 29.44 -16.20 11.12
N ASN A 445 29.54 -17.20 12.00
CA ASN A 445 28.88 -18.49 11.85
C ASN A 445 27.35 -18.41 11.83
N GLY A 446 26.78 -17.34 12.39
CA GLY A 446 25.35 -17.05 12.39
C GLY A 446 24.79 -16.56 11.06
N LEU A 447 25.65 -16.25 10.09
CA LEU A 447 25.25 -15.67 8.80
C LEU A 447 24.41 -16.67 7.99
N GLN A 448 23.21 -16.24 7.60
CA GLN A 448 22.25 -17.05 6.85
C GLN A 448 22.18 -16.63 5.39
N THR A 449 22.32 -15.33 5.11
CA THR A 449 22.24 -14.77 3.76
C THR A 449 23.46 -13.91 3.48
N LEU A 450 24.14 -14.19 2.38
CA LEU A 450 25.23 -13.37 1.82
C LEU A 450 24.85 -12.97 0.40
N ARG A 451 24.74 -11.67 0.16
CA ARG A 451 24.36 -11.14 -1.16
C ARG A 451 25.42 -10.17 -1.67
N PHE A 452 25.79 -10.36 -2.92
CA PHE A 452 26.67 -9.48 -3.65
C PHE A 452 25.90 -8.70 -4.71
N GLY A 453 26.25 -7.44 -4.88
CA GLY A 453 25.66 -6.56 -5.87
C GLY A 453 26.29 -6.71 -7.26
N HIS A 454 25.94 -5.75 -8.14
CA HIS A 454 26.20 -5.82 -9.57
C HIS A 454 27.68 -5.96 -9.95
N HIS A 455 28.61 -5.29 -9.26
CA HIS A 455 30.02 -5.19 -9.66
C HIS A 455 30.94 -6.25 -9.06
N PHE A 456 30.45 -7.02 -8.10
CA PHE A 456 31.28 -8.03 -7.45
C PHE A 456 31.79 -9.08 -8.44
N ASN A 457 33.13 -9.16 -8.62
CA ASN A 457 33.77 -10.12 -9.50
C ASN A 457 35.14 -10.60 -8.91
N GLN A 458 35.13 -11.01 -7.64
CA GLN A 458 36.32 -11.58 -6.99
C GLN A 458 36.16 -13.09 -6.84
N SER A 459 37.33 -13.83 -6.87
CA SER A 459 37.31 -15.25 -6.55
C SER A 459 36.85 -15.50 -5.11
N MET A 460 36.09 -16.56 -4.94
CA MET A 460 35.62 -17.04 -3.64
C MET A 460 36.38 -18.28 -3.16
N ASP A 461 37.44 -18.72 -3.89
CA ASP A 461 38.16 -19.96 -3.61
C ASP A 461 38.78 -19.98 -2.20
N ASP A 462 39.32 -18.84 -1.75
CA ASP A 462 39.96 -18.68 -0.44
C ASP A 462 38.99 -18.12 0.63
N THR A 463 37.67 -18.06 0.32
CA THR A 463 36.68 -17.53 1.24
C THR A 463 36.06 -18.63 2.10
N ASN A 464 36.24 -18.52 3.42
CA ASN A 464 35.60 -19.44 4.35
C ASN A 464 34.13 -19.07 4.54
N LEU A 465 33.24 -19.71 3.78
CA LEU A 465 31.81 -19.52 3.93
C LEU A 465 31.31 -20.11 5.26
N PRO A 466 30.49 -19.37 6.04
CA PRO A 466 30.05 -19.81 7.36
C PRO A 466 29.07 -20.99 7.27
N ILE A 467 29.13 -21.90 8.25
CA ILE A 467 28.31 -23.12 8.30
C ILE A 467 26.79 -22.84 8.34
N GLY A 468 26.41 -21.65 8.84
CA GLY A 468 25.03 -21.19 8.94
C GLY A 468 24.41 -20.75 7.63
N LEU A 469 25.21 -20.55 6.57
CA LEU A 469 24.77 -19.93 5.31
C LEU A 469 23.76 -20.81 4.58
N ARG A 470 22.61 -20.20 4.26
CA ARG A 470 21.50 -20.82 3.52
C ARG A 470 21.34 -20.24 2.12
N GLU A 471 21.60 -18.94 1.96
CA GLU A 471 21.45 -18.24 0.70
C GLU A 471 22.74 -17.52 0.32
N LEU A 472 23.20 -17.76 -0.90
CA LEU A 472 24.33 -17.06 -1.50
C LEU A 472 23.89 -16.50 -2.86
N THR A 473 24.02 -15.18 -3.05
CA THR A 473 23.61 -14.51 -4.28
C THR A 473 24.76 -13.72 -4.86
N PHE A 474 25.02 -13.94 -6.14
CA PHE A 474 26.00 -13.18 -6.94
C PHE A 474 25.27 -12.27 -7.94
N GLY A 475 25.84 -11.08 -8.14
CA GLY A 475 25.29 -10.10 -9.06
C GLY A 475 25.76 -10.26 -10.52
N PHE A 476 25.49 -9.24 -11.32
CA PHE A 476 25.67 -9.23 -12.77
C PHE A 476 27.10 -9.54 -13.24
N SER A 477 28.11 -8.96 -12.60
CA SER A 477 29.51 -9.04 -13.06
C SER A 477 30.24 -10.31 -12.65
N PHE A 478 29.66 -11.11 -11.73
CA PHE A 478 30.35 -12.29 -11.21
C PHE A 478 30.55 -13.34 -12.31
N ASN A 479 31.82 -13.65 -12.62
CA ASN A 479 32.18 -14.61 -13.65
C ASN A 479 33.40 -15.49 -13.28
N HIS A 480 33.67 -15.68 -11.97
CA HIS A 480 34.67 -16.65 -11.50
C HIS A 480 34.07 -18.06 -11.44
N SER A 481 34.95 -19.10 -11.60
CA SER A 481 34.53 -20.47 -11.34
C SER A 481 34.17 -20.65 -9.87
N VAL A 482 33.24 -21.52 -9.60
CA VAL A 482 32.86 -21.96 -8.25
C VAL A 482 33.34 -23.38 -7.94
N ASP A 483 34.20 -23.96 -8.82
CA ASP A 483 34.64 -25.35 -8.74
C ASP A 483 35.52 -25.63 -7.52
N ASN A 484 36.25 -24.61 -7.02
CA ASN A 484 37.13 -24.73 -5.85
C ASN A 484 36.45 -24.21 -4.55
N MET A 485 35.22 -23.76 -4.61
CA MET A 485 34.50 -23.26 -3.44
C MET A 485 34.11 -24.39 -2.50
N THR A 486 34.26 -24.17 -1.21
CA THR A 486 33.70 -25.04 -0.18
C THR A 486 32.31 -24.60 0.20
N PHE A 487 31.30 -25.31 -0.27
CA PHE A 487 29.90 -24.97 0.00
C PHE A 487 29.47 -25.43 1.40
N PRO A 488 28.84 -24.55 2.21
CA PRO A 488 28.33 -24.92 3.52
C PRO A 488 27.25 -26.00 3.45
N ILE A 489 27.22 -26.89 4.43
CA ILE A 489 26.24 -27.99 4.47
C ILE A 489 24.79 -27.52 4.53
N ARG A 490 24.54 -26.30 5.00
CA ARG A 490 23.20 -25.70 5.12
C ARG A 490 22.78 -24.86 3.93
N LEU A 491 23.62 -24.74 2.89
CA LEU A 491 23.28 -23.96 1.71
C LEU A 491 22.07 -24.58 0.99
N GLU A 492 21.02 -23.77 0.84
CA GLU A 492 19.74 -24.14 0.22
C GLU A 492 19.60 -23.49 -1.15
N TYR A 493 19.99 -22.22 -1.28
CA TYR A 493 19.85 -21.44 -2.49
C TYR A 493 21.16 -20.80 -2.92
N LEU A 494 21.47 -20.96 -4.21
CA LEU A 494 22.62 -20.31 -4.87
C LEU A 494 22.08 -19.58 -6.10
N THR A 495 22.18 -18.24 -6.09
CA THR A 495 21.64 -17.40 -7.15
C THR A 495 22.76 -16.75 -7.93
N PHE A 496 22.70 -16.85 -9.25
CA PHE A 496 23.56 -16.15 -10.19
C PHE A 496 22.72 -15.23 -11.07
N HIS A 497 23.36 -14.23 -11.68
CA HIS A 497 22.76 -13.51 -12.78
C HIS A 497 22.68 -14.43 -14.01
N ARG A 498 21.65 -14.28 -14.84
CA ARG A 498 21.41 -15.12 -16.05
C ARG A 498 22.57 -15.19 -17.04
N ASN A 499 23.50 -14.21 -17.00
CA ASN A 499 24.68 -14.18 -17.85
C ASN A 499 25.85 -15.03 -17.32
N TYR A 500 25.74 -15.65 -16.14
CA TYR A 500 26.79 -16.52 -15.61
C TYR A 500 26.94 -17.76 -16.47
N GLY A 501 28.12 -17.92 -17.08
CA GLY A 501 28.40 -18.98 -18.08
C GLY A 501 29.43 -20.02 -17.63
N ARG A 502 29.78 -20.08 -16.34
CA ARG A 502 30.77 -21.06 -15.84
C ARG A 502 30.10 -22.36 -15.40
N SER A 503 30.94 -23.41 -15.26
CA SER A 503 30.52 -24.70 -14.75
C SER A 503 29.86 -24.60 -13.37
N LEU A 504 28.84 -25.40 -13.13
CA LEU A 504 28.17 -25.58 -11.83
C LEU A 504 28.31 -27.01 -11.32
N ALA A 505 29.23 -27.80 -11.91
CA ALA A 505 29.42 -29.21 -11.59
C ALA A 505 29.84 -29.46 -10.12
N ALA A 506 30.52 -28.50 -9.50
CA ALA A 506 30.96 -28.59 -8.10
C ALA A 506 29.84 -28.21 -7.10
N VAL A 507 28.72 -27.64 -7.55
CA VAL A 507 27.61 -27.26 -6.66
C VAL A 507 26.91 -28.53 -6.16
N PRO A 508 26.73 -28.68 -4.83
CA PRO A 508 26.07 -29.87 -4.29
C PRO A 508 24.64 -30.04 -4.84
N SER A 509 24.25 -31.25 -5.19
CA SER A 509 22.95 -31.55 -5.83
C SER A 509 21.71 -31.16 -5.02
N LYS A 510 21.86 -30.95 -3.71
CA LYS A 510 20.79 -30.47 -2.81
C LYS A 510 20.53 -28.95 -2.89
N VAL A 511 21.46 -28.20 -3.47
CA VAL A 511 21.38 -26.74 -3.56
C VAL A 511 20.51 -26.36 -4.75
N CYS A 512 19.49 -25.56 -4.50
CA CYS A 512 18.65 -25.00 -5.55
C CYS A 512 19.39 -23.86 -6.25
N ILE A 513 19.67 -24.01 -7.53
CA ILE A 513 20.34 -22.98 -8.35
C ILE A 513 19.26 -22.12 -9.00
N LEU A 514 19.36 -20.81 -8.77
CA LEU A 514 18.44 -19.81 -9.33
C LEU A 514 19.22 -18.88 -10.28
N PHE A 515 18.53 -18.38 -11.30
CA PHE A 515 19.05 -17.35 -12.19
C PHE A 515 18.13 -16.15 -12.13
N ALA A 516 18.66 -14.99 -11.75
CA ALA A 516 17.93 -13.73 -11.65
C ALA A 516 18.28 -12.80 -12.83
N ASP A 517 17.40 -11.85 -13.12
CA ASP A 517 17.58 -10.79 -14.11
C ASP A 517 18.46 -9.65 -13.64
#